data_8775c9fe0882d8e3e6059b64c89e7005
#
_entry.id   8775c9fe0882d8e3e6059b64c89e7005
#
_cell.length_a   1.000
_cell.length_b   1.000
_cell.length_c   1.000
_cell.angle_alpha   90.00
_cell.angle_beta   90.00
_cell.angle_gamma   90.00
#
_symmetry.space_group_name_H-M   'P 1'
#
loop_
_entity.id
_entity.type
_entity.pdbx_description
1 polymer ?
#
loop_
_entity_poly.entity_id
_entity_poly.type
_entity_poly.pdbx_seq_one_letter_code
_entity_poly.pdbx_strand_id
1 'polypeptide(L)'
;MVVAGYDPDPESFDHAVTQQHLAILKASTDAQGKPLQVEVLGGPATVRPQYASDNFAAGYVNFYVCNGAVIAPEFGDAKADRAAQATLQRLFPEREVIQINIDGIAAGGGGIYCAAQPECAIGNPDRQSDV
;
A
#
# COMPACT_ATOMS: atom_id res chain seq x y z
N MET A 1 1.47 7.63 12.14
CA MET A 1 2.18 7.29 10.89
C MET A 1 1.15 7.17 9.76
N VAL A 2 1.48 7.66 8.58
CA VAL A 2 0.66 7.57 7.36
C VAL A 2 1.54 7.00 6.24
N VAL A 3 1.01 6.10 5.44
CA VAL A 3 1.68 5.59 4.23
C VAL A 3 1.00 6.24 3.02
N ALA A 4 1.77 6.88 2.16
CA ALA A 4 1.28 7.60 1.00
C ALA A 4 1.91 7.06 -0.29
N GLY A 5 1.11 6.99 -1.36
CA GLY A 5 1.59 6.68 -2.70
C GLY A 5 2.27 7.88 -3.33
N TYR A 6 3.23 7.60 -4.20
CA TYR A 6 3.92 8.60 -5.00
C TYR A 6 4.15 8.07 -6.41
N ASP A 7 3.76 8.85 -7.40
CA ASP A 7 4.10 8.56 -8.79
C ASP A 7 5.46 9.17 -9.13
N PRO A 8 6.47 8.35 -9.46
CA PRO A 8 7.81 8.85 -9.75
C PRO A 8 7.97 9.43 -11.17
N ASP A 9 7.00 9.20 -12.08
CA ASP A 9 7.08 9.64 -13.46
C ASP A 9 6.66 11.11 -13.60
N PRO A 10 7.59 12.06 -13.88
CA PRO A 10 7.26 13.47 -14.00
C PRO A 10 6.34 13.82 -15.18
N GLU A 11 6.21 12.93 -16.17
CA GLU A 11 5.32 13.11 -17.32
C GLU A 11 3.89 12.59 -17.05
N SER A 12 3.71 11.86 -15.94
CA SER A 12 2.41 11.36 -15.53
C SER A 12 1.53 12.47 -14.93
N PHE A 13 0.24 12.42 -15.21
CA PHE A 13 -0.76 13.29 -14.58
C PHE A 13 -0.74 13.15 -13.04
N ASP A 14 -0.54 11.94 -12.53
CA ASP A 14 -0.59 11.66 -11.11
C ASP A 14 0.64 12.15 -10.34
N HIS A 15 1.75 12.44 -11.02
CA HIS A 15 2.96 12.93 -10.39
C HIS A 15 2.73 14.23 -9.60
N ALA A 16 2.17 15.26 -10.25
CA ALA A 16 1.89 16.54 -9.60
C ALA A 16 0.88 16.40 -8.45
N VAL A 17 -0.14 15.56 -8.63
CA VAL A 17 -1.17 15.28 -7.61
C VAL A 17 -0.55 14.58 -6.40
N THR A 18 0.26 13.56 -6.59
CA THR A 18 0.90 12.83 -5.50
C THR A 18 1.94 13.68 -4.77
N GLN A 19 2.67 14.57 -5.46
CA GLN A 19 3.54 15.57 -4.82
C GLN A 19 2.75 16.52 -3.92
N GLN A 20 1.61 17.02 -4.39
CA GLN A 20 0.75 17.90 -3.60
C GLN A 20 0.21 17.18 -2.35
N HIS A 21 -0.22 15.93 -2.49
CA HIS A 21 -0.66 15.11 -1.36
C HIS A 21 0.45 14.95 -0.31
N LEU A 22 1.67 14.65 -0.75
CA LEU A 22 2.82 14.54 0.16
C LEU A 22 3.13 15.85 0.89
N ALA A 23 3.04 16.99 0.21
CA ALA A 23 3.25 18.30 0.83
C ALA A 23 2.21 18.57 1.92
N ILE A 24 0.92 18.28 1.64
CA ILE A 24 -0.18 18.42 2.60
C ILE A 24 0.04 17.51 3.81
N LEU A 25 0.33 16.23 3.59
CA LEU A 25 0.54 15.27 4.68
C LEU A 25 1.71 15.65 5.58
N LYS A 26 2.84 16.10 5.00
CA LYS A 26 4.02 16.53 5.76
C LYS A 26 3.79 17.81 6.57
N ALA A 27 2.86 18.66 6.14
CA ALA A 27 2.45 19.86 6.85
C ALA A 27 1.33 19.62 7.88
N SER A 28 0.76 18.41 7.91
CA SER A 28 -0.38 18.07 8.76
C SER A 28 0.05 17.49 10.11
N THR A 29 -0.84 17.59 11.07
CA THR A 29 -0.67 17.02 12.42
C THR A 29 -1.79 16.01 12.71
N ASP A 30 -1.55 15.14 13.67
CA ASP A 30 -2.58 14.27 14.22
C ASP A 30 -3.54 15.03 15.16
N ALA A 31 -4.52 14.33 15.71
CA ALA A 31 -5.50 14.90 16.63
C ALA A 31 -4.90 15.44 17.95
N GLN A 32 -3.63 15.11 18.24
CA GLN A 32 -2.87 15.59 19.39
C GLN A 32 -1.94 16.77 19.03
N GLY A 33 -1.98 17.24 17.79
CA GLY A 33 -1.12 18.33 17.29
C GLY A 33 0.31 17.89 16.95
N LYS A 34 0.61 16.57 16.92
CA LYS A 34 1.93 16.06 16.55
C LYS A 34 2.06 15.96 15.04
N PRO A 35 3.20 16.35 14.44
CA PRO A 35 3.46 16.18 13.01
C PRO A 35 3.25 14.74 12.58
N LEU A 36 2.62 14.53 11.42
CA LEU A 36 2.46 13.19 10.84
C LEU A 36 3.82 12.64 10.42
N GLN A 37 4.10 11.41 10.81
CA GLN A 37 5.18 10.64 10.20
C GLN A 37 4.66 10.06 8.89
N VAL A 38 5.22 10.52 7.77
CA VAL A 38 4.80 10.13 6.43
C VAL A 38 5.83 9.21 5.80
N GLU A 39 5.43 7.99 5.46
CA GLU A 39 6.20 7.01 4.72
C GLU A 39 5.69 6.95 3.28
N VAL A 40 6.58 6.76 2.31
CA VAL A 40 6.26 6.85 0.89
C VAL A 40 6.47 5.51 0.20
N LEU A 41 5.47 5.09 -0.58
CA LEU A 41 5.58 3.99 -1.53
C LEU A 41 5.53 4.56 -2.94
N GLY A 42 6.67 4.51 -3.66
CA GLY A 42 6.73 4.88 -5.08
C GLY A 42 6.00 3.85 -5.93
N GLY A 43 5.21 4.32 -6.90
CA GLY A 43 4.54 3.46 -7.86
C GLY A 43 5.54 2.71 -8.77
N PRO A 44 5.09 1.66 -9.49
CA PRO A 44 5.93 0.97 -10.47
C PRO A 44 6.16 1.87 -11.69
N ALA A 45 7.36 1.81 -12.27
CA ALA A 45 7.67 2.50 -13.52
C ALA A 45 7.08 1.78 -14.73
N THR A 46 6.82 0.48 -14.62
CA THR A 46 6.23 -0.35 -15.66
C THR A 46 5.22 -1.32 -15.08
N VAL A 47 4.20 -1.64 -15.86
CA VAL A 47 3.24 -2.70 -15.54
C VAL A 47 3.22 -3.73 -16.66
N ARG A 48 2.64 -4.90 -16.44
CA ARG A 48 2.54 -5.95 -17.48
C ARG A 48 1.74 -5.43 -18.67
N PRO A 49 2.28 -5.51 -19.92
CA PRO A 49 1.73 -4.81 -21.08
C PRO A 49 0.26 -5.15 -21.40
N GLN A 50 -0.17 -6.38 -21.11
CA GLN A 50 -1.54 -6.83 -21.37
C GLN A 50 -2.60 -6.14 -20.50
N TYR A 51 -2.19 -5.47 -19.45
CA TYR A 51 -3.08 -4.74 -18.52
C TYR A 51 -2.86 -3.23 -18.53
N ALA A 52 -1.83 -2.75 -19.26
CA ALA A 52 -1.54 -1.32 -19.34
C ALA A 52 -2.73 -0.55 -19.91
N SER A 53 -3.30 0.34 -19.13
CA SER A 53 -4.41 1.23 -19.49
C SER A 53 -4.48 2.41 -18.55
N ASP A 54 -5.15 3.48 -18.95
CA ASP A 54 -5.33 4.69 -18.15
C ASP A 54 -6.14 4.44 -16.85
N ASN A 55 -6.86 3.33 -16.79
CA ASN A 55 -7.66 2.96 -15.61
C ASN A 55 -6.95 1.95 -14.70
N PHE A 56 -5.73 1.52 -15.04
CA PHE A 56 -5.01 0.53 -14.26
C PHE A 56 -4.46 1.14 -12.97
N ALA A 57 -4.94 0.65 -11.82
CA ALA A 57 -4.57 1.17 -10.51
C ALA A 57 -3.23 0.60 -10.01
N ALA A 58 -2.12 1.11 -10.52
CA ALA A 58 -0.75 0.66 -10.19
C ALA A 58 -0.23 1.30 -8.90
N GLY A 59 -0.78 0.94 -7.75
CA GLY A 59 -0.38 1.55 -6.48
C GLY A 59 -0.15 0.54 -5.35
N TYR A 60 1.02 0.61 -4.69
CA TYR A 60 1.36 -0.28 -3.56
C TYR A 60 0.65 0.08 -2.25
N VAL A 61 0.04 1.26 -2.14
CA VAL A 61 -0.67 1.70 -0.92
C VAL A 61 -1.96 0.94 -0.65
N ASN A 62 -2.47 0.22 -1.63
CA ASN A 62 -3.68 -0.58 -1.48
C ASN A 62 -3.34 -2.01 -1.01
N PHE A 63 -2.56 -2.11 0.06
CA PHE A 63 -2.25 -3.36 0.75
C PHE A 63 -3.26 -3.65 1.87
N TYR A 64 -3.31 -4.89 2.32
CA TYR A 64 -4.19 -5.34 3.41
C TYR A 64 -3.37 -5.87 4.58
N VAL A 65 -3.64 -5.39 5.78
CA VAL A 65 -2.99 -5.84 7.02
C VAL A 65 -3.91 -6.82 7.72
N CYS A 66 -3.42 -8.03 7.94
CA CYS A 66 -4.14 -9.08 8.67
C CYS A 66 -3.25 -9.67 9.77
N ASN A 67 -3.78 -10.67 10.52
CA ASN A 67 -3.03 -11.33 11.57
C ASN A 67 -1.82 -12.07 10.98
N GLY A 68 -0.63 -11.66 11.42
CA GLY A 68 0.63 -12.27 11.01
C GLY A 68 1.15 -11.87 9.63
N ALA A 69 0.36 -11.16 8.80
CA ALA A 69 0.78 -10.83 7.44
C ALA A 69 0.36 -9.43 6.98
N VAL A 70 1.08 -8.94 5.96
CA VAL A 70 0.67 -7.83 5.10
C VAL A 70 0.59 -8.36 3.67
N ILE A 71 -0.59 -8.33 3.08
CA ILE A 71 -0.80 -8.73 1.69
C ILE A 71 -0.67 -7.48 0.82
N ALA A 72 0.33 -7.47 -0.05
CA ALA A 72 0.67 -6.32 -0.88
C ALA A 72 0.61 -6.68 -2.37
N PRO A 73 0.33 -5.72 -3.25
CA PRO A 73 0.37 -5.98 -4.69
C PRO A 73 1.81 -6.14 -5.20
N GLU A 74 1.94 -6.87 -6.32
CA GLU A 74 3.09 -6.81 -7.21
C GLU A 74 2.59 -6.60 -8.64
N PHE A 75 3.34 -5.80 -9.42
CA PHE A 75 2.94 -5.40 -10.78
C PHE A 75 3.90 -5.87 -11.87
N GLY A 76 4.95 -6.62 -11.50
CA GLY A 76 5.96 -7.14 -12.42
C GLY A 76 7.15 -6.19 -12.64
N ASP A 77 7.18 -5.03 -12.00
CA ASP A 77 8.38 -4.20 -11.89
C ASP A 77 9.23 -4.70 -10.72
N ALA A 78 10.17 -5.59 -11.00
CA ALA A 78 10.95 -6.25 -9.96
C ALA A 78 11.72 -5.30 -9.03
N LYS A 79 12.04 -4.08 -9.48
CA LYS A 79 12.72 -3.08 -8.64
C LYS A 79 11.72 -2.39 -7.72
N ALA A 80 10.62 -1.94 -8.25
CA ALA A 80 9.56 -1.27 -7.48
C ALA A 80 8.87 -2.25 -6.52
N ASP A 81 8.56 -3.48 -6.97
CA ASP A 81 7.98 -4.53 -6.14
C ASP A 81 8.85 -4.82 -4.91
N ARG A 82 10.18 -5.01 -5.10
CA ARG A 82 11.10 -5.22 -3.97
C ARG A 82 11.23 -4.01 -3.05
N ALA A 83 11.21 -2.79 -3.60
CA ALA A 83 11.28 -1.57 -2.80
C ALA A 83 10.03 -1.40 -1.93
N ALA A 84 8.86 -1.68 -2.47
CA ALA A 84 7.60 -1.68 -1.74
C ALA A 84 7.59 -2.74 -0.64
N GLN A 85 8.01 -3.98 -0.95
CA GLN A 85 8.13 -5.06 0.02
C GLN A 85 9.05 -4.69 1.18
N ALA A 86 10.25 -4.18 0.88
CA ALA A 86 11.22 -3.79 1.90
C ALA A 86 10.70 -2.67 2.80
N THR A 87 9.99 -1.69 2.23
CA THR A 87 9.36 -0.61 3.00
C THR A 87 8.28 -1.16 3.93
N LEU A 88 7.37 -1.98 3.42
CA LEU A 88 6.31 -2.59 4.22
C LEU A 88 6.87 -3.51 5.31
N GLN A 89 7.91 -4.30 5.01
CA GLN A 89 8.55 -5.15 6.01
C GLN A 89 9.17 -4.34 7.16
N ARG A 90 9.76 -3.18 6.84
CA ARG A 90 10.29 -2.26 7.86
C ARG A 90 9.17 -1.63 8.70
N LEU A 91 8.02 -1.34 8.11
CA LEU A 91 6.87 -0.74 8.80
C LEU A 91 6.09 -1.75 9.64
N PHE A 92 6.11 -3.01 9.25
CA PHE A 92 5.42 -4.11 9.93
C PHE A 92 6.40 -5.24 10.28
N PRO A 93 7.36 -5.01 11.19
CA PRO A 93 8.47 -5.96 11.42
C PRO A 93 8.02 -7.31 11.96
N GLU A 94 6.85 -7.37 12.61
CA GLU A 94 6.29 -8.60 13.18
C GLU A 94 5.32 -9.33 12.25
N ARG A 95 5.20 -8.87 10.98
CA ARG A 95 4.33 -9.48 9.98
C ARG A 95 5.12 -9.89 8.75
N GLU A 96 4.73 -11.00 8.15
CA GLU A 96 5.26 -11.41 6.86
C GLU A 96 4.63 -10.56 5.76
N VAL A 97 5.45 -9.95 4.88
CA VAL A 97 4.97 -9.23 3.71
C VAL A 97 4.89 -10.18 2.52
N ILE A 98 3.68 -10.48 2.10
CA ILE A 98 3.38 -11.38 0.98
C ILE A 98 2.91 -10.55 -0.20
N GLN A 99 3.65 -10.57 -1.30
CA GLN A 99 3.23 -9.90 -2.54
C GLN A 99 2.50 -10.88 -3.45
N ILE A 100 1.41 -10.41 -4.05
CA ILE A 100 0.59 -11.18 -4.99
C ILE A 100 0.28 -10.37 -6.24
N ASN A 101 0.17 -11.05 -7.37
CA ASN A 101 -0.30 -10.44 -8.61
C ASN A 101 -1.79 -10.13 -8.50
N ILE A 102 -2.11 -8.85 -8.69
CA ILE A 102 -3.49 -8.35 -8.65
C ILE A 102 -3.92 -7.68 -9.96
N ASP A 103 -3.25 -7.94 -11.06
CA ASP A 103 -3.47 -7.26 -12.34
C ASP A 103 -4.96 -7.24 -12.75
N GLY A 104 -5.68 -8.34 -12.52
CA GLY A 104 -7.12 -8.42 -12.81
C GLY A 104 -7.96 -7.47 -11.95
N ILE A 105 -7.59 -7.24 -10.69
CA ILE A 105 -8.27 -6.29 -9.80
C ILE A 105 -7.86 -4.85 -10.18
N ALA A 106 -6.57 -4.64 -10.42
CA ALA A 106 -6.01 -3.33 -10.77
C ALA A 106 -6.55 -2.81 -12.11
N ALA A 107 -6.81 -3.69 -13.08
CA ALA A 107 -7.44 -3.36 -14.35
C ALA A 107 -8.88 -2.81 -14.17
N GLY A 108 -9.54 -3.15 -13.08
CA GLY A 108 -10.84 -2.59 -12.67
C GLY A 108 -10.74 -1.31 -11.83
N GLY A 109 -9.54 -0.74 -11.66
CA GLY A 109 -9.31 0.48 -10.89
C GLY A 109 -9.26 0.28 -9.37
N GLY A 110 -9.12 -0.96 -8.89
CA GLY A 110 -9.07 -1.30 -7.48
C GLY A 110 -7.74 -1.91 -7.02
N GLY A 111 -7.70 -2.34 -5.76
CA GLY A 111 -6.56 -3.05 -5.19
C GLY A 111 -7.00 -4.07 -4.14
N ILE A 112 -6.05 -4.57 -3.38
CA ILE A 112 -6.29 -5.66 -2.42
C ILE A 112 -7.32 -5.24 -1.36
N TYR A 113 -7.15 -4.07 -0.76
CA TYR A 113 -8.05 -3.60 0.29
C TYR A 113 -9.49 -3.41 -0.23
N CYS A 114 -9.65 -3.01 -1.50
CA CYS A 114 -10.96 -2.85 -2.13
C CYS A 114 -11.71 -4.19 -2.28
N ALA A 115 -10.98 -5.30 -2.40
CA ALA A 115 -11.51 -6.65 -2.55
C ALA A 115 -11.53 -7.45 -1.22
N ALA A 116 -11.02 -6.87 -0.12
CA ALA A 116 -10.93 -7.50 1.18
C ALA A 116 -12.02 -7.01 2.13
N GLN A 117 -12.51 -7.90 2.97
CA GLN A 117 -13.42 -7.57 4.06
C GLN A 117 -12.80 -8.01 5.39
N PRO A 118 -12.40 -7.06 6.26
CA PRO A 118 -11.89 -7.43 7.57
C PRO A 118 -13.01 -7.95 8.46
N GLU A 119 -12.76 -9.07 9.10
CA GLU A 119 -13.62 -9.62 10.14
C GLU A 119 -12.88 -9.55 11.48
N CYS A 120 -13.43 -8.78 12.43
CA CYS A 120 -12.86 -8.70 13.77
C CYS A 120 -13.10 -10.02 14.52
N ALA A 121 -12.01 -10.60 15.06
CA ALA A 121 -12.15 -11.74 15.95
C ALA A 121 -12.96 -11.31 17.18
N ILE A 122 -14.10 -11.94 17.39
CA ILE A 122 -14.85 -11.83 18.64
C ILE A 122 -14.01 -12.59 19.67
N GLY A 123 -13.45 -11.88 20.66
CA GLY A 123 -12.68 -12.50 21.72
C GLY A 123 -13.53 -13.59 22.40
N ASN A 124 -13.09 -14.84 22.26
CA ASN A 124 -13.65 -15.90 23.11
C ASN A 124 -13.12 -15.63 24.53
N PRO A 125 -13.98 -15.29 25.51
CA PRO A 125 -13.54 -15.03 26.88
C PRO A 125 -12.81 -16.22 27.54
N ASP A 126 -12.92 -17.41 26.94
CA ASP A 126 -12.28 -18.65 27.43
C ASP A 126 -10.91 -18.95 26.79
N ARG A 127 -10.45 -18.17 25.81
CA ARG A 127 -9.07 -18.25 25.30
C ARG A 127 -8.16 -17.33 26.13
N GLN A 128 -7.83 -17.77 27.34
CA GLN A 128 -6.64 -17.26 28.01
C GLN A 128 -5.42 -17.73 27.20
N SER A 129 -4.76 -16.73 26.62
CA SER A 129 -3.33 -16.67 26.29
C SER A 129 -2.54 -17.98 26.40
N ASP A 130 -2.41 -18.69 25.29
CA ASP A 130 -1.19 -19.45 25.04
C ASP A 130 -0.26 -18.52 24.19
N VAL A 131 0.58 -17.79 24.89
CA VAL A 131 1.74 -17.09 24.35
C VAL A 131 2.96 -17.92 24.65
#